data_043f03517212f3cb9b968c8a3d1dc500
#
_entry.id   043f03517212f3cb9b968c8a3d1dc500
#
_cell.length_a   1.000
_cell.length_b   1.000
_cell.length_c   1.000
_cell.angle_alpha   90.00
_cell.angle_beta   90.00
_cell.angle_gamma   90.00
#
_symmetry.space_group_name_H-M   'P 1'
#
loop_
_entity.id
_entity.type
_entity.pdbx_description
1 polymer ?
#
loop_
_entity_poly.entity_id
_entity_poly.type
_entity_poly.pdbx_seq_one_letter_code
_entity_poly.pdbx_strand_id
1 'polypeptide(L)'
;MALKIIRPDSYIKREIKFFKKHPELINQYAKALKLLSIDPSHPSLRLHAIKTKHCHSISINIQYRVLLTLRLMNDGKVLLIDIGDHGVY
;
A
#
# COMPACT_ATOMS: atom_id res chain seq x y z
N MET A 1 -17.56 -4.75 -4.38
CA MET A 1 -17.48 -3.35 -3.95
C MET A 1 -16.04 -2.88 -3.90
N ALA A 2 -15.79 -1.67 -4.39
CA ALA A 2 -14.44 -1.12 -4.35
C ALA A 2 -14.14 -0.55 -2.96
N LEU A 3 -12.90 -0.72 -2.51
CA LEU A 3 -12.43 -0.11 -1.27
C LEU A 3 -12.00 1.33 -1.54
N LYS A 4 -12.24 2.20 -0.58
CA LYS A 4 -11.78 3.58 -0.66
C LYS A 4 -10.37 3.67 -0.08
N ILE A 5 -9.41 4.08 -0.91
CA ILE A 5 -8.03 4.23 -0.48
C ILE A 5 -7.81 5.66 0.00
N ILE A 6 -7.33 5.79 1.23
CA ILE A 6 -7.08 7.09 1.88
C ILE A 6 -5.58 7.28 2.02
N ARG A 7 -5.10 8.43 1.55
CA ARG A 7 -3.70 8.81 1.60
C ARG A 7 -3.55 10.02 2.53
N PRO A 8 -3.23 9.79 3.82
CA PRO A 8 -3.02 10.90 4.75
C PRO A 8 -1.83 11.78 4.33
N ASP A 9 -1.80 13.02 4.80
CA ASP A 9 -0.73 13.95 4.46
C ASP A 9 0.65 13.39 4.82
N SER A 10 0.77 12.71 5.95
CA SER A 10 2.02 12.08 6.36
C SER A 10 2.49 11.03 5.35
N TYR A 11 1.54 10.26 4.81
CA TYR A 11 1.86 9.27 3.79
C TYR A 11 2.24 9.95 2.46
N ILE A 12 1.50 10.98 2.05
CA ILE A 12 1.75 11.68 0.80
C ILE A 12 3.17 12.23 0.76
N LYS A 13 3.65 12.77 1.88
CA LYS A 13 5.04 13.26 1.97
C LYS A 13 6.04 12.14 1.70
N ARG A 14 5.79 10.97 2.26
CA ARG A 14 6.66 9.80 2.05
C ARG A 14 6.57 9.29 0.62
N GLU A 15 5.36 9.29 0.06
CA GLU A 15 5.12 8.88 -1.33
C GLU A 15 5.90 9.77 -2.30
N ILE A 16 5.82 11.07 -2.13
CA ILE A 16 6.54 12.03 -2.99
C ILE A 16 8.05 11.79 -2.91
N LYS A 17 8.58 11.65 -1.70
CA LYS A 17 9.99 11.40 -1.49
C LYS A 17 10.44 10.09 -2.14
N PHE A 18 9.62 9.05 -2.00
CA PHE A 18 9.92 7.74 -2.58
C PHE A 18 9.99 7.83 -4.11
N PHE A 19 9.01 8.46 -4.75
CA PHE A 19 8.95 8.49 -6.21
C PHE A 19 9.91 9.50 -6.83
N LYS A 20 10.48 10.41 -6.06
CA LYS A 20 11.62 11.19 -6.55
C LYS A 20 12.81 10.31 -6.86
N LYS A 21 12.99 9.23 -6.09
CA LYS A 21 14.08 8.27 -6.29
C LYS A 21 13.69 7.13 -7.22
N HIS A 22 12.40 6.83 -7.35
CA HIS A 22 11.92 5.66 -8.09
C HIS A 22 10.76 6.02 -9.03
N PRO A 23 10.97 6.99 -9.96
CA PRO A 23 9.88 7.37 -10.87
C PRO A 23 9.45 6.23 -11.78
N GLU A 24 10.33 5.26 -12.03
CA GLU A 24 10.03 4.10 -12.87
C GLU A 24 8.97 3.17 -12.26
N LEU A 25 8.70 3.31 -10.95
CA LEU A 25 7.75 2.44 -10.26
C LEU A 25 6.31 2.99 -10.21
N ILE A 26 6.09 4.21 -10.69
CA ILE A 26 4.78 4.87 -10.59
C ILE A 26 3.67 4.03 -11.22
N ASN A 27 3.92 3.46 -12.40
CA ASN A 27 2.90 2.67 -13.10
C ASN A 27 2.55 1.39 -12.33
N GLN A 28 3.55 0.69 -11.80
CA GLN A 28 3.34 -0.51 -11.01
C GLN A 28 2.59 -0.18 -9.71
N TYR A 29 2.94 0.92 -9.09
CA TYR A 29 2.28 1.40 -7.88
C TYR A 29 0.80 1.71 -8.15
N ALA A 30 0.51 2.44 -9.22
CA ALA A 30 -0.86 2.76 -9.59
C ALA A 30 -1.70 1.51 -9.83
N LYS A 31 -1.12 0.51 -10.50
CA LYS A 31 -1.79 -0.78 -10.71
C LYS A 31 -2.05 -1.50 -9.38
N ALA A 32 -1.08 -1.48 -8.47
CA ALA A 32 -1.23 -2.13 -7.17
C ALA A 32 -2.37 -1.49 -6.37
N LEU A 33 -2.45 -0.16 -6.35
CA LEU A 33 -3.53 0.52 -5.65
C LEU A 33 -4.89 0.24 -6.30
N LYS A 34 -4.95 0.19 -7.62
CA LYS A 34 -6.19 -0.15 -8.31
C LYS A 34 -6.65 -1.56 -7.95
N LEU A 35 -5.74 -2.53 -7.97
CA LEU A 35 -6.05 -3.90 -7.57
C LEU A 35 -6.50 -3.96 -6.11
N LEU A 36 -5.82 -3.23 -5.23
CA LEU A 36 -6.20 -3.19 -3.82
C LEU A 36 -7.63 -2.68 -3.64
N SER A 37 -8.04 -1.68 -4.41
CA SER A 37 -9.39 -1.14 -4.31
C SER A 37 -10.45 -2.11 -4.82
N ILE A 38 -10.12 -2.95 -5.80
CA ILE A 38 -11.08 -3.86 -6.44
C ILE A 38 -11.05 -5.24 -5.79
N ASP A 39 -9.85 -5.77 -5.53
CA ASP A 39 -9.68 -7.13 -5.06
C ASP A 39 -8.46 -7.21 -4.13
N PRO A 40 -8.63 -6.89 -2.84
CA PRO A 40 -7.49 -6.87 -1.90
C PRO A 40 -6.85 -8.25 -1.70
N SER A 41 -7.55 -9.33 -2.05
CA SER A 41 -7.00 -10.68 -1.95
C SER A 41 -6.30 -11.15 -3.20
N HIS A 42 -6.15 -10.29 -4.22
CA HIS A 42 -5.51 -10.66 -5.47
C HIS A 42 -4.08 -11.15 -5.21
N PRO A 43 -3.68 -12.32 -5.78
CA PRO A 43 -2.37 -12.91 -5.46
C PRO A 43 -1.17 -12.01 -5.76
N SER A 44 -1.25 -11.17 -6.78
CA SER A 44 -0.12 -10.30 -7.15
C SER A 44 0.16 -9.23 -6.12
N LEU A 45 -0.79 -8.89 -5.25
CA LEU A 45 -0.59 -7.93 -4.18
C LEU A 45 0.23 -8.51 -3.02
N ARG A 46 0.21 -9.82 -2.86
CA ARG A 46 0.90 -10.49 -1.74
C ARG A 46 0.57 -9.84 -0.41
N LEU A 47 -0.72 -9.57 -0.21
CA LEU A 47 -1.21 -8.98 1.03
C LEU A 47 -0.91 -9.89 2.21
N HIS A 48 -0.24 -9.35 3.23
CA HIS A 48 -0.02 -10.11 4.45
C HIS A 48 0.09 -9.17 5.66
N ALA A 49 -0.18 -9.74 6.84
CA ALA A 49 -0.16 -8.99 8.08
C ALA A 49 1.27 -8.84 8.60
N ILE A 50 1.57 -7.66 9.12
CA ILE A 50 2.82 -7.39 9.84
C ILE A 50 2.48 -7.37 11.32
N LYS A 51 2.70 -8.48 12.00
CA LYS A 51 2.24 -8.68 13.38
C LYS A 51 2.79 -7.64 14.35
N THR A 52 4.07 -7.26 14.19
CA THR A 52 4.73 -6.34 15.09
C THR A 52 4.21 -4.90 14.96
N LYS A 53 3.58 -4.56 13.85
CA LYS A 53 3.13 -3.20 13.58
C LYS A 53 1.62 -3.07 13.48
N HIS A 54 0.89 -4.16 13.70
CA HIS A 54 -0.58 -4.19 13.61
C HIS A 54 -1.10 -3.59 12.30
N CYS A 55 -0.40 -3.86 11.20
CA CYS A 55 -0.79 -3.38 9.89
C CYS A 55 -0.55 -4.48 8.86
N HIS A 56 -0.88 -4.18 7.60
CA HIS A 56 -0.67 -5.10 6.49
C HIS A 56 0.29 -4.47 5.49
N SER A 57 0.82 -5.28 4.58
CA SER A 57 1.61 -4.77 3.46
C SER A 57 1.12 -5.36 2.15
N ILE A 58 1.27 -4.60 1.07
CA ILE A 58 1.09 -5.11 -0.28
C ILE A 58 2.37 -4.87 -1.07
N SER A 59 2.56 -5.67 -2.12
CA SER A 59 3.75 -5.60 -2.96
C SER A 59 3.54 -4.63 -4.12
N ILE A 60 4.51 -3.74 -4.36
CA ILE A 60 4.60 -2.99 -5.62
C ILE A 60 5.35 -3.86 -6.63
N ASN A 61 6.49 -4.40 -6.19
CA ASN A 61 7.26 -5.39 -6.93
C ASN A 61 8.00 -6.27 -5.90
N ILE A 62 9.00 -7.02 -6.33
CA ILE A 62 9.74 -7.92 -5.43
C ILE A 62 10.41 -7.16 -4.29
N GLN A 63 10.86 -5.94 -4.54
CA GLN A 63 11.69 -5.18 -3.62
C GLN A 63 10.91 -4.18 -2.75
N TYR A 64 9.86 -3.58 -3.30
CA TYR A 64 9.17 -2.46 -2.64
C TYR A 64 7.75 -2.81 -2.26
N ARG A 65 7.31 -2.26 -1.11
CA ARG A 65 6.00 -2.54 -0.51
C ARG A 65 5.35 -1.28 0.02
N VAL A 66 4.02 -1.35 0.19
CA VAL A 66 3.24 -0.30 0.84
C VAL A 66 2.66 -0.88 2.12
N LEU A 67 2.85 -0.17 3.24
CA LEU A 67 2.20 -0.51 4.52
C LEU A 67 0.85 0.19 4.59
N LEU A 68 -0.15 -0.53 5.09
CA LEU A 68 -1.51 -0.02 5.17
C LEU A 68 -2.26 -0.64 6.34
N THR A 69 -3.32 0.02 6.78
CA THR A 69 -4.27 -0.57 7.72
C THR A 69 -5.55 -0.93 6.98
N LEU A 70 -6.04 -2.13 7.24
CA LEU A 70 -7.30 -2.59 6.68
C LEU A 70 -8.42 -2.35 7.69
N ARG A 71 -9.16 -1.29 7.49
CA ARG A 71 -10.38 -1.03 8.28
C ARG A 71 -11.60 -1.41 7.46
N LEU A 72 -11.53 -2.62 6.92
CA LEU A 72 -12.51 -3.09 5.95
C LEU A 72 -13.87 -3.37 6.53
N MET A 73 -13.89 -3.83 7.76
CA MET A 73 -15.08 -4.45 8.31
C MET A 73 -16.21 -3.44 8.52
N ASN A 74 -15.84 -2.19 8.76
CA ASN A 74 -16.82 -1.20 9.15
C ASN A 74 -17.17 -0.20 8.07
N ASP A 75 -16.21 0.26 7.29
CA ASP A 75 -16.44 1.38 6.37
C ASP A 75 -15.82 1.19 4.98
N GLY A 76 -15.17 0.05 4.72
CA GLY A 76 -14.57 -0.21 3.42
C GLY A 76 -13.42 0.70 3.05
N LYS A 77 -12.72 1.22 4.05
CA LYS A 77 -11.60 2.13 3.83
C LYS A 77 -10.27 1.46 4.10
N VAL A 78 -9.26 1.85 3.32
CA VAL A 78 -7.88 1.41 3.50
C VAL A 78 -7.02 2.65 3.71
N LEU A 79 -6.30 2.68 4.81
CA LEU A 79 -5.45 3.81 5.16
C LEU A 79 -4.00 3.45 4.86
N LEU A 80 -3.36 4.18 3.96
CA LEU A 80 -1.95 3.96 3.64
C LEU A 80 -1.06 4.59 4.71
N ILE A 81 0.02 3.90 5.08
CA ILE A 81 0.87 4.29 6.20
C ILE A 81 2.27 4.69 5.73
N ASP A 82 2.89 3.83 4.94
CA ASP A 82 4.29 4.03 4.55
C ASP A 82 4.56 3.30 3.24
N ILE A 83 5.69 3.63 2.61
CA ILE A 83 6.09 3.05 1.34
C ILE A 83 7.62 2.93 1.35
N GLY A 84 8.13 1.80 0.88
CA GLY A 84 9.57 1.58 0.83
C GLY A 84 9.92 0.12 0.61
N ASP A 85 11.17 -0.22 0.92
CA ASP A 85 11.65 -1.60 0.83
C ASP A 85 11.41 -2.35 2.15
N HIS A 86 12.08 -3.49 2.33
CA HIS A 86 11.92 -4.30 3.54
C HIS A 86 12.23 -3.54 4.84
N GLY A 87 12.96 -2.44 4.76
CA GLY A 87 13.29 -1.64 5.93
C GLY A 87 12.10 -0.87 6.51
N VAL A 88 10.97 -0.76 5.80
CA VAL A 88 9.80 -0.07 6.35
C VAL A 88 9.10 -0.88 7.43
N TYR A 89 9.41 -2.16 7.56
CA TYR A 89 8.83 -3.00 8.63
C TYR A 89 9.86 -3.96 9.22
#